data_1c4a728a6a12f936da3c7b52f735cb3a
#
_entry.id   1c4a728a6a12f936da3c7b52f735cb3a
#
_cell.length_a   1.000
_cell.length_b   1.000
_cell.length_c   1.000
_cell.angle_alpha   90.00
_cell.angle_beta   90.00
_cell.angle_gamma   90.00
#
_symmetry.space_group_name_H-M   'P 1'
#
loop_
_entity.id
_entity.type
_entity.pdbx_description
1 polymer ?
#
loop_
_entity_poly.entity_id
_entity_poly.type
_entity_poly.pdbx_seq_one_letter_code
_entity_poly.pdbx_strand_id
1 'polypeptide(L)'
;MTRMFLTVAMVISLVVTSAAAQGPSQKTFKAGVAASNITPWLGDGLVGNFGTPPPAKYVHDELYARCFILDDGTTRIVLVVIDNIYVSREVLDDAKRQITEATGIPPERMLMSGTHTHSSVSARWKNPLSPEKEFTEY
;
A
#
# COMPACT_ATOMS: atom_id res chain seq x y z
N MET A 1 -39.47 58.84 -58.26
CA MET A 1 -39.46 58.38 -56.87
C MET A 1 -39.18 56.89 -56.90
N THR A 2 -37.89 56.51 -56.71
CA THR A 2 -37.42 55.13 -56.88
C THR A 2 -37.18 54.55 -55.43
N ARG A 3 -37.97 53.58 -55.04
CA ARG A 3 -37.80 52.90 -53.74
C ARG A 3 -36.77 51.76 -53.88
N MET A 4 -35.64 51.92 -53.22
CA MET A 4 -34.58 50.93 -53.16
C MET A 4 -34.89 49.98 -52.03
N PHE A 5 -35.18 48.72 -52.34
CA PHE A 5 -35.34 47.65 -51.33
C PHE A 5 -33.96 47.05 -50.98
N LEU A 6 -33.55 47.25 -49.74
CA LEU A 6 -32.33 46.69 -49.20
C LEU A 6 -32.62 45.28 -48.66
N THR A 7 -32.15 44.27 -49.36
CA THR A 7 -32.29 42.87 -48.97
C THR A 7 -31.11 42.53 -48.01
N VAL A 8 -31.38 42.37 -46.71
CA VAL A 8 -30.41 41.88 -45.78
C VAL A 8 -30.40 40.36 -45.83
N ALA A 9 -29.32 39.78 -46.37
CA ALA A 9 -29.09 38.36 -46.35
C ALA A 9 -28.43 37.98 -44.96
N MET A 10 -29.18 37.31 -44.08
CA MET A 10 -28.73 36.79 -42.83
C MET A 10 -28.03 35.44 -43.04
N VAL A 11 -26.70 35.42 -43.02
CA VAL A 11 -25.89 34.19 -43.08
C VAL A 11 -25.88 33.57 -41.71
N ILE A 12 -26.64 32.50 -41.52
CA ILE A 12 -26.59 31.68 -40.31
C ILE A 12 -25.39 30.72 -40.43
N SER A 13 -24.28 31.05 -39.79
CA SER A 13 -23.12 30.12 -39.64
C SER A 13 -23.49 29.02 -38.66
N LEU A 14 -23.73 27.82 -39.15
CA LEU A 14 -23.92 26.61 -38.35
C LEU A 14 -22.56 26.14 -37.81
N VAL A 15 -22.24 26.51 -36.57
CA VAL A 15 -21.06 25.99 -35.88
C VAL A 15 -21.35 24.55 -35.46
N VAL A 16 -20.90 23.58 -36.26
CA VAL A 16 -20.90 22.16 -35.88
C VAL A 16 -19.76 21.94 -34.88
N THR A 17 -20.08 22.00 -33.60
CA THR A 17 -19.14 21.53 -32.53
C THR A 17 -19.06 20.02 -32.62
N SER A 18 -17.98 19.52 -33.24
CA SER A 18 -17.63 18.10 -33.17
C SER A 18 -17.26 17.77 -31.72
N ALA A 19 -18.20 17.19 -30.96
CA ALA A 19 -17.90 16.53 -29.73
C ALA A 19 -17.00 15.31 -30.06
N ALA A 20 -15.69 15.46 -29.89
CA ALA A 20 -14.77 14.33 -29.96
C ALA A 20 -15.22 13.33 -28.89
N ALA A 21 -15.81 12.21 -29.31
CA ALA A 21 -16.08 11.10 -28.42
C ALA A 21 -14.72 10.67 -27.83
N GLN A 22 -14.52 10.96 -26.56
CA GLN A 22 -13.36 10.39 -25.83
C GLN A 22 -13.55 8.89 -25.89
N GLY A 23 -12.68 8.20 -26.63
CA GLY A 23 -12.63 6.73 -26.63
C GLY A 23 -12.45 6.23 -25.20
N PRO A 24 -12.78 4.96 -24.93
CA PRO A 24 -12.65 4.40 -23.60
C PRO A 24 -11.23 4.66 -23.09
N SER A 25 -11.13 5.31 -21.91
CA SER A 25 -9.84 5.58 -21.27
C SER A 25 -9.05 4.28 -21.17
N GLN A 26 -7.92 4.21 -21.86
CA GLN A 26 -7.08 3.01 -21.85
C GLN A 26 -6.56 2.81 -20.43
N LYS A 27 -7.00 1.74 -19.77
CA LYS A 27 -6.55 1.39 -18.44
C LYS A 27 -5.07 1.08 -18.47
N THR A 28 -4.30 1.76 -17.65
CA THR A 28 -2.85 1.55 -17.55
C THR A 28 -2.56 0.69 -16.32
N PHE A 29 -1.88 -0.43 -16.55
CA PHE A 29 -1.37 -1.25 -15.45
C PHE A 29 -0.17 -0.56 -14.78
N LYS A 30 -0.23 -0.44 -13.45
CA LYS A 30 0.81 0.19 -12.63
C LYS A 30 1.25 -0.76 -11.53
N ALA A 31 2.51 -0.66 -11.15
CA ALA A 31 3.06 -1.33 -9.98
C ALA A 31 3.84 -0.32 -9.13
N GLY A 32 3.83 -0.54 -7.82
CA GLY A 32 4.60 0.25 -6.87
C GLY A 32 5.25 -0.67 -5.83
N VAL A 33 6.39 -0.26 -5.31
CA VAL A 33 7.11 -0.98 -4.26
C VAL A 33 7.55 -0.02 -3.16
N ALA A 34 7.59 -0.53 -1.93
CA ALA A 34 8.16 0.16 -0.77
C ALA A 34 8.79 -0.86 0.17
N ALA A 35 9.77 -0.44 0.95
CA ALA A 35 10.34 -1.24 2.02
C ALA A 35 10.55 -0.37 3.26
N SER A 36 10.26 -0.95 4.43
CA SER A 36 10.54 -0.34 5.73
C SER A 36 11.48 -1.25 6.50
N ASN A 37 12.54 -0.69 7.06
CA ASN A 37 13.47 -1.42 7.91
C ASN A 37 12.77 -1.72 9.25
N ILE A 38 12.74 -2.99 9.64
CA ILE A 38 12.15 -3.49 10.88
C ILE A 38 13.16 -4.27 11.72
N THR A 39 14.45 -4.02 11.49
CA THR A 39 15.53 -4.68 12.22
C THR A 39 15.41 -4.38 13.72
N PRO A 40 15.37 -5.39 14.59
CA PRO A 40 15.23 -5.20 16.02
C PRO A 40 16.48 -4.56 16.65
N TRP A 41 16.31 -4.04 17.86
CA TRP A 41 17.44 -3.54 18.65
C TRP A 41 18.34 -4.68 19.10
N LEU A 42 19.66 -4.40 19.18
CA LEU A 42 20.59 -5.35 19.78
C LEU A 42 20.22 -5.59 21.26
N GLY A 43 20.24 -6.83 21.66
CA GLY A 43 19.82 -7.27 23.00
C GLY A 43 18.38 -7.79 23.06
N ASP A 44 17.55 -7.52 22.04
CA ASP A 44 16.20 -8.08 21.97
C ASP A 44 16.23 -9.60 21.74
N GLY A 45 15.27 -10.31 22.34
CA GLY A 45 15.20 -11.78 22.27
C GLY A 45 14.74 -12.27 20.90
N LEU A 46 15.58 -13.06 20.23
CA LEU A 46 15.27 -13.67 18.94
C LEU A 46 14.31 -14.85 19.11
N VAL A 47 13.23 -14.87 18.34
CA VAL A 47 12.21 -15.93 18.37
C VAL A 47 12.47 -17.02 17.32
N GLY A 48 11.80 -18.16 17.50
CA GLY A 48 11.90 -19.30 16.59
C GLY A 48 12.79 -20.42 17.11
N ASN A 49 13.47 -20.24 18.24
CA ASN A 49 14.24 -21.26 18.93
C ASN A 49 13.46 -21.85 20.11
N PHE A 50 13.77 -23.10 20.49
CA PHE A 50 13.22 -23.70 21.69
C PHE A 50 13.94 -23.13 22.93
N GLY A 51 13.20 -22.91 24.01
CA GLY A 51 13.71 -22.39 25.28
C GLY A 51 13.73 -20.86 25.32
N THR A 52 14.67 -20.31 26.11
CA THR A 52 14.82 -18.87 26.31
C THR A 52 15.37 -18.23 25.02
N PRO A 53 14.69 -17.21 24.46
CA PRO A 53 15.16 -16.52 23.27
C PRO A 53 16.55 -15.92 23.48
N PRO A 54 17.54 -16.25 22.62
CA PRO A 54 18.87 -15.64 22.72
C PRO A 54 18.78 -14.17 22.32
N PRO A 55 19.56 -13.28 22.96
CA PRO A 55 19.58 -11.87 22.58
C PRO A 55 20.26 -11.67 21.23
N ALA A 56 19.76 -10.72 20.44
CA ALA A 56 20.40 -10.24 19.21
C ALA A 56 21.76 -9.62 19.56
N LYS A 57 22.84 -10.13 18.99
CA LYS A 57 24.22 -9.68 19.27
C LYS A 57 24.79 -8.81 18.19
N TYR A 58 24.39 -9.02 16.95
CA TYR A 58 24.82 -8.25 15.76
C TYR A 58 23.77 -8.39 14.66
N VAL A 59 23.80 -7.48 13.73
CA VAL A 59 22.99 -7.53 12.50
C VAL A 59 23.90 -8.02 11.38
N HIS A 60 23.58 -9.18 10.79
CA HIS A 60 24.22 -9.66 9.58
C HIS A 60 23.56 -9.05 8.35
N ASP A 61 22.23 -9.22 8.26
CA ASP A 61 21.38 -8.62 7.25
C ASP A 61 20.21 -7.91 7.93
N GLU A 62 19.84 -6.76 7.42
CA GLU A 62 18.70 -6.01 7.91
C GLU A 62 17.38 -6.70 7.54
N LEU A 63 16.40 -6.60 8.42
CA LEU A 63 15.06 -7.12 8.24
C LEU A 63 14.12 -6.03 7.72
N TYR A 64 13.20 -6.42 6.84
CA TYR A 64 12.29 -5.48 6.20
C TYR A 64 10.85 -5.96 6.18
N ALA A 65 9.93 -5.01 6.23
CA ALA A 65 8.59 -5.18 5.69
C ALA A 65 8.59 -4.63 4.26
N ARG A 66 8.35 -5.49 3.27
CA ARG A 66 8.36 -5.13 1.84
C ARG A 66 6.94 -5.15 1.30
N CYS A 67 6.52 -4.04 0.73
CA CYS A 67 5.21 -3.88 0.12
C CYS A 67 5.34 -3.84 -1.39
N PHE A 68 4.41 -4.51 -2.05
CA PHE A 68 4.21 -4.50 -3.49
C PHE A 68 2.74 -4.25 -3.79
N ILE A 69 2.45 -3.26 -4.63
CA ILE A 69 1.09 -2.92 -5.03
C ILE A 69 0.94 -3.04 -6.55
N LEU A 70 -0.18 -3.59 -6.97
CA LEU A 70 -0.59 -3.67 -8.37
C LEU A 70 -1.90 -2.92 -8.55
N ASP A 71 -2.01 -2.16 -9.66
CA ASP A 71 -3.17 -1.37 -10.03
C ASP A 71 -3.45 -1.52 -11.53
N ASP A 72 -4.61 -2.04 -11.91
CA ASP A 72 -5.05 -2.20 -13.29
C ASP A 72 -5.94 -1.04 -13.78
N GLY A 73 -6.01 0.05 -12.99
CA GLY A 73 -6.89 1.19 -13.25
C GLY A 73 -8.34 0.99 -12.77
N THR A 74 -8.64 -0.17 -12.16
CA THR A 74 -9.97 -0.48 -11.57
C THR A 74 -9.80 -1.06 -10.17
N THR A 75 -8.86 -1.96 -10.02
CA THR A 75 -8.60 -2.73 -8.81
C THR A 75 -7.16 -2.56 -8.40
N ARG A 76 -6.96 -2.34 -7.11
CA ARG A 76 -5.64 -2.38 -6.47
C ARG A 76 -5.56 -3.57 -5.53
N ILE A 77 -4.43 -4.28 -5.58
CA ILE A 77 -4.08 -5.32 -4.61
C ILE A 77 -2.75 -4.99 -3.96
N VAL A 78 -2.61 -5.37 -2.69
CA VAL A 78 -1.41 -5.13 -1.90
C VAL A 78 -0.86 -6.46 -1.40
N LEU A 79 0.42 -6.69 -1.61
CA LEU A 79 1.17 -7.82 -1.08
C LEU A 79 2.25 -7.29 -0.14
N VAL A 80 2.30 -7.81 1.08
CA VAL A 80 3.33 -7.43 2.06
C VAL A 80 4.02 -8.68 2.55
N VAL A 81 5.35 -8.69 2.43
CA VAL A 81 6.22 -9.74 2.98
C VAL A 81 7.05 -9.13 4.11
N ILE A 82 6.98 -9.75 5.28
CA ILE A 82 7.55 -9.23 6.51
C ILE A 82 8.62 -10.20 6.99
N ASP A 83 9.85 -9.74 7.17
CA ASP A 83 10.95 -10.56 7.67
C ASP A 83 10.75 -10.84 9.18
N ASN A 84 9.83 -11.75 9.45
CA ASN A 84 9.49 -12.17 10.80
C ASN A 84 9.09 -13.66 10.80
N ILE A 85 9.19 -14.33 11.95
CA ILE A 85 8.78 -15.74 12.07
C ILE A 85 7.27 -15.87 11.83
N TYR A 86 6.50 -14.99 12.44
CA TYR A 86 5.09 -14.78 12.16
C TYR A 86 4.64 -13.42 12.74
N VAL A 87 3.60 -12.84 12.17
CA VAL A 87 3.00 -11.60 12.65
C VAL A 87 1.62 -11.91 13.19
N SER A 88 1.29 -11.45 14.39
CA SER A 88 0.00 -11.75 15.00
C SER A 88 -1.14 -11.14 14.19
N ARG A 89 -2.31 -11.74 14.29
CA ARG A 89 -3.50 -11.30 13.55
C ARG A 89 -3.88 -9.86 13.90
N GLU A 90 -3.75 -9.49 15.17
CA GLU A 90 -4.09 -8.15 15.65
C GLU A 90 -3.21 -7.09 14.98
N VAL A 91 -1.90 -7.34 14.83
CA VAL A 91 -0.97 -6.44 14.14
C VAL A 91 -1.32 -6.34 12.66
N LEU A 92 -1.62 -7.47 12.01
CA LEU A 92 -1.98 -7.48 10.59
C LEU A 92 -3.32 -6.78 10.34
N ASP A 93 -4.31 -7.00 11.20
CA ASP A 93 -5.64 -6.38 11.07
C ASP A 93 -5.55 -4.87 11.31
N ASP A 94 -4.74 -4.41 12.26
CA ASP A 94 -4.50 -2.99 12.49
C ASP A 94 -3.76 -2.33 11.31
N ALA A 95 -2.72 -2.98 10.80
CA ALA A 95 -2.03 -2.50 9.61
C ALA A 95 -2.97 -2.37 8.39
N LYS A 96 -3.83 -3.37 8.15
CA LYS A 96 -4.85 -3.32 7.10
C LYS A 96 -5.83 -2.18 7.30
N ARG A 97 -6.28 -1.94 8.54
CA ARG A 97 -7.16 -0.83 8.87
C ARG A 97 -6.50 0.51 8.52
N GLN A 98 -5.25 0.74 8.96
CA GLN A 98 -4.52 1.98 8.67
C GLN A 98 -4.31 2.19 7.16
N ILE A 99 -3.95 1.13 6.42
CA ILE A 99 -3.80 1.20 4.95
C ILE A 99 -5.16 1.54 4.31
N THR A 100 -6.25 0.92 4.77
CA THR A 100 -7.59 1.22 4.24
C THR A 100 -7.98 2.67 4.47
N GLU A 101 -7.73 3.20 5.66
CA GLU A 101 -8.00 4.60 6.01
C GLU A 101 -7.19 5.58 5.15
N ALA A 102 -5.92 5.26 4.90
CA ALA A 102 -5.02 6.12 4.13
C ALA A 102 -5.22 6.04 2.61
N THR A 103 -5.66 4.89 2.08
CA THR A 103 -5.62 4.63 0.62
C THR A 103 -6.96 4.26 0.00
N GLY A 104 -7.97 3.92 0.82
CA GLY A 104 -9.25 3.39 0.38
C GLY A 104 -9.17 1.95 -0.17
N ILE A 105 -8.04 1.25 -0.06
CA ILE A 105 -7.93 -0.16 -0.47
C ILE A 105 -8.57 -1.02 0.62
N PRO A 106 -9.55 -1.87 0.29
CA PRO A 106 -10.23 -2.67 1.30
C PRO A 106 -9.38 -3.86 1.77
N PRO A 107 -9.55 -4.33 3.02
CA PRO A 107 -8.69 -5.34 3.65
C PRO A 107 -8.58 -6.67 2.89
N GLU A 108 -9.66 -7.08 2.20
CA GLU A 108 -9.72 -8.31 1.39
C GLU A 108 -8.82 -8.27 0.15
N ARG A 109 -8.30 -7.10 -0.20
CA ARG A 109 -7.33 -6.91 -1.29
C ARG A 109 -5.90 -6.80 -0.80
N MET A 110 -5.65 -7.17 0.45
CA MET A 110 -4.34 -7.13 1.07
C MET A 110 -3.94 -8.53 1.55
N LEU A 111 -2.87 -9.08 0.99
CA LEU A 111 -2.21 -10.28 1.48
C LEU A 111 -0.94 -9.88 2.23
N MET A 112 -0.82 -10.28 3.48
CA MET A 112 0.34 -10.02 4.33
C MET A 112 0.84 -11.33 4.92
N SER A 113 2.14 -11.57 4.87
CA SER A 113 2.76 -12.82 5.33
C SER A 113 4.15 -12.58 5.92
N GLY A 114 4.48 -13.33 6.97
CA GLY A 114 5.85 -13.45 7.46
C GLY A 114 6.69 -14.39 6.57
N THR A 115 8.00 -14.14 6.50
CA THR A 115 8.96 -15.03 5.81
C THR A 115 9.28 -16.28 6.60
N HIS A 116 8.87 -16.35 7.84
CA HIS A 116 9.20 -17.38 8.82
C HIS A 116 10.70 -17.43 9.20
N THR A 117 11.38 -16.27 9.13
CA THR A 117 12.77 -16.18 9.60
C THR A 117 12.84 -16.41 11.12
N HIS A 118 13.84 -17.16 11.56
CA HIS A 118 14.11 -17.41 12.99
C HIS A 118 15.15 -16.42 13.57
N SER A 119 15.38 -15.31 12.87
CA SER A 119 16.34 -14.27 13.26
C SER A 119 15.67 -12.91 13.47
N SER A 120 14.41 -12.93 13.94
CA SER A 120 13.62 -11.73 14.23
C SER A 120 13.10 -11.77 15.67
N VAL A 121 12.55 -10.66 16.14
CA VAL A 121 11.83 -10.58 17.41
C VAL A 121 10.36 -10.96 17.23
N SER A 122 9.62 -11.11 18.32
CA SER A 122 8.19 -11.41 18.26
C SER A 122 7.38 -10.21 17.80
N ALA A 123 6.66 -10.34 16.68
CA ALA A 123 5.71 -9.34 16.19
C ALA A 123 4.30 -9.63 16.73
N ARG A 124 4.13 -9.51 18.04
CA ARG A 124 2.84 -9.59 18.73
C ARG A 124 2.48 -8.23 19.29
N TRP A 125 1.21 -7.92 19.34
CA TRP A 125 0.68 -6.67 19.92
C TRP A 125 1.18 -6.43 21.35
N LYS A 126 1.35 -7.49 22.12
CA LYS A 126 2.03 -7.46 23.43
C LYS A 126 3.11 -8.52 23.39
N ASN A 127 4.37 -8.11 23.28
CA ASN A 127 5.48 -9.05 23.32
C ASN A 127 5.68 -9.52 24.76
N PRO A 128 5.37 -10.77 25.12
CA PRO A 128 5.58 -11.27 26.47
C PRO A 128 7.05 -11.35 26.86
N LEU A 129 7.97 -11.23 25.89
CA LEU A 129 9.42 -11.32 26.07
C LEU A 129 10.09 -9.94 26.20
N SER A 130 9.34 -8.87 25.94
CA SER A 130 9.77 -7.48 26.14
C SER A 130 8.60 -6.67 26.72
N PRO A 131 8.22 -6.90 27.98
CA PRO A 131 7.02 -6.31 28.57
C PRO A 131 7.05 -4.78 28.70
N GLU A 132 8.21 -4.15 28.54
CA GLU A 132 8.41 -2.70 28.74
C GLU A 132 8.46 -1.89 27.44
N LYS A 133 8.48 -2.55 26.28
CA LYS A 133 8.50 -1.86 24.99
C LYS A 133 7.17 -2.11 24.26
N GLU A 134 6.26 -1.16 24.36
CA GLU A 134 5.11 -1.13 23.45
C GLU A 134 5.61 -0.94 22.02
N PHE A 135 5.06 -1.73 21.07
CA PHE A 135 5.32 -1.61 19.62
C PHE A 135 4.75 -0.31 19.01
N THR A 136 4.55 0.72 19.79
CA THR A 136 3.93 1.99 19.39
C THR A 136 4.93 2.99 18.77
N GLU A 137 6.23 2.64 18.63
CA GLU A 137 7.26 3.55 18.13
C GLU A 137 7.98 3.02 16.87
N TYR A 138 7.25 2.44 15.91
CA TYR A 138 7.78 2.18 14.57
C TYR A 138 7.00 2.95 13.51
#